data_22704756d81baf5d55e0ed5b20e4ed96
#
_entry.id   22704756d81baf5d55e0ed5b20e4ed96
#
_cell.length_a   1.000
_cell.length_b   1.000
_cell.length_c   1.000
_cell.angle_alpha   90.00
_cell.angle_beta   90.00
_cell.angle_gamma   90.00
#
_symmetry.space_group_name_H-M   'P 1'
#
loop_
_entity.id
_entity.type
_entity.pdbx_description
1 polymer ?
#
loop_
_entity_poly.entity_id
_entity_poly.type
_entity_poly.pdbx_seq_one_letter_code
_entity_poly.pdbx_strand_id
1 'polypeptide(L)'
;GTEGWIPLWVGIASPEQARRAAKIMLDANRFNTKVPLPTLAADDAKFDPMKGYWRGPVWLDQFYFGIEALRRYGLEREAEMLTTKLWANADGLLSDGEIRENYHPITGKGLNAANFSWSAAHVLMMLRNGN
;
A
#
# COMPACT_ATOMS: atom_id res chain seq x y z
N GLY A 1 5.33 -6.55 -8.53
CA GLY A 1 4.65 -6.74 -7.25
C GLY A 1 5.34 -6.00 -6.12
N THR A 2 4.89 -6.22 -4.91
CA THR A 2 5.37 -5.55 -3.68
C THR A 2 6.85 -5.80 -3.40
N GLU A 3 7.40 -6.91 -3.82
CA GLU A 3 8.81 -7.24 -3.72
C GLU A 3 9.73 -6.18 -4.37
N GLY A 4 9.19 -5.37 -5.27
CA GLY A 4 9.93 -4.30 -5.92
C GLY A 4 10.38 -3.17 -4.99
N TRP A 5 9.73 -2.97 -3.85
CA TRP A 5 10.14 -1.96 -2.86
C TRP A 5 10.78 -2.51 -1.58
N ILE A 6 10.84 -3.84 -1.42
CA ILE A 6 11.54 -4.44 -0.27
C ILE A 6 13.02 -4.04 -0.21
N PRO A 7 13.80 -4.00 -1.32
CA PRO A 7 15.17 -3.50 -1.29
C PRO A 7 15.30 -2.05 -0.80
N LEU A 8 14.29 -1.23 -1.06
CA LEU A 8 14.23 0.14 -0.54
C LEU A 8 13.94 0.11 0.96
N TRP A 9 12.95 -0.67 1.38
CA TRP A 9 12.57 -0.78 2.79
C TRP A 9 13.74 -1.23 3.66
N VAL A 10 14.53 -2.21 3.23
CA VAL A 10 15.72 -2.67 3.96
C VAL A 10 16.95 -1.79 3.74
N GLY A 11 16.92 -0.81 2.83
CA GLY A 11 17.96 0.19 2.65
C GLY A 11 19.17 -0.27 1.82
N ILE A 12 19.03 -1.31 1.00
CA ILE A 12 20.13 -1.82 0.15
C ILE A 12 20.07 -1.32 -1.30
N ALA A 13 18.98 -0.65 -1.68
CA ALA A 13 18.85 -0.09 -3.03
C ALA A 13 19.76 1.14 -3.20
N SER A 14 20.32 1.32 -4.40
CA SER A 14 20.99 2.58 -4.74
C SER A 14 19.97 3.73 -4.86
N PRO A 15 20.39 5.01 -4.72
CA PRO A 15 19.50 6.15 -4.91
C PRO A 15 18.81 6.16 -6.27
N GLU A 16 19.48 5.67 -7.31
CA GLU A 16 18.91 5.57 -8.66
C GLU A 16 17.82 4.47 -8.73
N GLN A 17 18.08 3.32 -8.12
CA GLN A 17 17.08 2.25 -8.02
C GLN A 17 15.85 2.71 -7.23
N ALA A 18 16.05 3.42 -6.14
CA ALA A 18 14.97 3.98 -5.33
C ALA A 18 14.11 4.96 -6.13
N ARG A 19 14.72 5.88 -6.88
CA ARG A 19 13.96 6.81 -7.74
C ARG A 19 13.16 6.10 -8.82
N ARG A 20 13.71 5.05 -9.44
CA ARG A 20 12.99 4.25 -10.43
C ARG A 20 11.80 3.50 -9.82
N ALA A 21 12.00 2.87 -8.66
CA ALA A 21 10.92 2.19 -7.96
C ALA A 21 9.82 3.17 -7.53
N ALA A 22 10.18 4.30 -6.94
CA ALA A 22 9.23 5.35 -6.55
C ALA A 22 8.40 5.85 -7.74
N LYS A 23 9.00 6.06 -8.90
CA LYS A 23 8.27 6.44 -10.12
C LYS A 23 7.19 5.42 -10.49
N ILE A 24 7.49 4.12 -10.33
CA ILE A 24 6.54 3.04 -10.60
C ILE A 24 5.46 2.99 -9.52
N MET A 25 5.83 3.14 -8.24
CA MET A 25 4.89 3.15 -7.12
C MET A 25 3.88 4.31 -7.22
N LEU A 26 4.28 5.43 -7.79
CA LEU A 26 3.46 6.63 -7.95
C LEU A 26 2.67 6.67 -9.27
N ASP A 27 2.86 5.70 -10.15
CA ASP A 27 2.12 5.62 -11.42
C ASP A 27 0.68 5.20 -11.18
N ALA A 28 -0.27 6.07 -11.58
CA ALA A 28 -1.71 5.86 -11.38
C ALA A 28 -2.26 4.64 -12.15
N ASN A 29 -1.61 4.25 -13.24
CA ASN A 29 -2.00 3.05 -14.00
C ASN A 29 -1.48 1.76 -13.39
N ARG A 30 -0.60 1.83 -12.37
CA ARG A 30 0.09 0.69 -11.78
C ARG A 30 -0.20 0.51 -10.30
N PHE A 31 0.46 1.31 -9.45
CA PHE A 31 0.40 1.14 -8.01
C PHE A 31 -0.26 2.29 -7.26
N ASN A 32 -0.39 3.47 -7.87
CA ASN A 32 -1.10 4.60 -7.25
C ASN A 32 -2.60 4.59 -7.59
N THR A 33 -3.24 3.44 -7.38
CA THR A 33 -4.68 3.22 -7.54
C THR A 33 -5.49 4.01 -6.50
N LYS A 34 -6.83 3.90 -6.50
CA LYS A 34 -7.69 4.61 -5.53
C LYS A 34 -7.32 4.27 -4.08
N VAL A 35 -7.18 2.98 -3.73
CA VAL A 35 -6.46 2.53 -2.54
C VAL A 35 -5.08 2.09 -3.01
N PRO A 36 -4.00 2.81 -2.65
CA PRO A 36 -2.72 2.65 -3.33
C PRO A 36 -1.92 1.44 -2.87
N LEU A 37 -0.91 1.12 -3.65
CA LEU A 37 0.05 0.03 -3.47
C LEU A 37 -0.61 -1.37 -3.45
N PRO A 38 -1.40 -1.74 -4.47
CA PRO A 38 -1.86 -3.12 -4.63
C PRO A 38 -0.68 -4.10 -4.74
N THR A 39 -0.92 -5.35 -4.38
CA THR A 39 0.13 -6.39 -4.38
C THR A 39 0.63 -6.78 -5.78
N LEU A 40 -0.11 -6.42 -6.83
CA LEU A 40 0.30 -6.52 -8.23
C LEU A 40 -0.08 -5.23 -8.94
N ALA A 41 0.74 -4.79 -9.90
CA ALA A 41 0.45 -3.62 -10.70
C ALA A 41 -0.89 -3.75 -11.44
N ALA A 42 -1.68 -2.68 -11.46
CA ALA A 42 -3.03 -2.72 -12.03
C ALA A 42 -3.03 -2.88 -13.57
N ASP A 43 -1.90 -2.61 -14.23
CA ASP A 43 -1.68 -2.83 -15.67
C ASP A 43 -1.15 -4.24 -16.00
N ASP A 44 -0.95 -5.12 -15.01
CA ASP A 44 -0.51 -6.49 -15.23
C ASP A 44 -1.69 -7.36 -15.70
N ALA A 45 -1.45 -8.21 -16.70
CA ALA A 45 -2.47 -9.11 -17.26
C ALA A 45 -3.04 -10.13 -16.24
N LYS A 46 -2.34 -10.38 -15.14
CA LYS A 46 -2.75 -11.27 -14.05
C LYS A 46 -3.39 -10.54 -12.88
N PHE A 47 -3.56 -9.20 -12.98
CA PHE A 47 -4.20 -8.41 -11.94
C PHE A 47 -5.65 -8.87 -11.72
N ASP A 48 -5.93 -9.30 -10.51
CA ASP A 48 -7.26 -9.78 -10.11
C ASP A 48 -7.55 -9.32 -8.66
N PRO A 49 -8.12 -8.12 -8.51
CA PRO A 49 -8.34 -7.52 -7.19
C PRO A 49 -9.47 -8.19 -6.38
N MET A 50 -10.23 -9.10 -6.97
CA MET A 50 -11.32 -9.81 -6.26
C MET A 50 -10.94 -11.21 -5.80
N LYS A 51 -10.25 -11.98 -6.65
CA LYS A 51 -9.95 -13.39 -6.41
C LYS A 51 -8.46 -13.68 -6.38
N GLY A 52 -7.64 -12.70 -6.76
CA GLY A 52 -6.20 -12.86 -6.90
C GLY A 52 -5.43 -13.01 -5.59
N TYR A 53 -6.02 -12.66 -4.46
CA TYR A 53 -5.47 -12.67 -3.10
C TYR A 53 -4.14 -11.89 -2.97
N TRP A 54 -3.04 -12.37 -3.57
CA TRP A 54 -1.74 -11.68 -3.69
C TRP A 54 -1.51 -11.08 -5.08
N ARG A 55 -2.53 -10.99 -5.91
CA ARG A 55 -2.46 -10.47 -7.29
C ARG A 55 -3.41 -9.30 -7.51
N GLY A 56 -3.46 -8.37 -6.56
CA GLY A 56 -4.28 -7.18 -6.73
C GLY A 56 -4.75 -6.50 -5.45
N PRO A 57 -5.33 -7.19 -4.46
CA PRO A 57 -5.76 -6.53 -3.21
C PRO A 57 -4.63 -5.76 -2.54
N VAL A 58 -4.98 -4.68 -1.84
CA VAL A 58 -4.05 -3.94 -1.00
C VAL A 58 -4.00 -4.61 0.37
N TRP A 59 -2.83 -5.02 0.78
CA TRP A 59 -2.53 -5.53 2.11
C TRP A 59 -1.82 -4.45 2.92
N LEU A 60 -2.27 -4.16 4.14
CA LEU A 60 -1.78 -3.02 4.91
C LEU A 60 -0.31 -3.17 5.36
N ASP A 61 0.18 -4.39 5.53
CA ASP A 61 1.60 -4.65 5.78
C ASP A 61 2.47 -4.29 4.56
N GLN A 62 2.05 -4.69 3.37
CA GLN A 62 2.75 -4.39 2.12
C GLN A 62 2.71 -2.89 1.80
N PHE A 63 1.58 -2.26 2.09
CA PHE A 63 1.46 -0.81 2.03
C PHE A 63 2.43 -0.12 2.99
N TYR A 64 2.45 -0.54 4.26
CA TYR A 64 3.35 -0.01 5.28
C TYR A 64 4.82 -0.11 4.85
N PHE A 65 5.26 -1.27 4.38
CA PHE A 65 6.64 -1.43 3.86
C PHE A 65 6.92 -0.49 2.70
N GLY A 66 5.94 -0.25 1.83
CA GLY A 66 6.06 0.68 0.69
C GLY A 66 6.24 2.13 1.12
N ILE A 67 5.45 2.64 2.07
CA ILE A 67 5.60 4.02 2.55
C ILE A 67 6.89 4.22 3.36
N GLU A 68 7.27 3.25 4.19
CA GLU A 68 8.55 3.30 4.91
C GLU A 68 9.76 3.22 3.96
N ALA A 69 9.64 2.47 2.87
CA ALA A 69 10.62 2.45 1.80
C ALA A 69 10.81 3.84 1.17
N LEU A 70 9.72 4.55 0.86
CA LEU A 70 9.79 5.92 0.34
C LEU A 70 10.43 6.88 1.34
N ARG A 71 10.00 6.84 2.61
CA ARG A 71 10.56 7.68 3.68
C ARG A 71 12.06 7.49 3.84
N ARG A 72 12.52 6.23 3.83
CA ARG A 72 13.95 5.91 3.96
C ARG A 72 14.84 6.59 2.91
N TYR A 73 14.29 6.90 1.75
CA TYR A 73 15.00 7.59 0.65
C TYR A 73 14.62 9.08 0.51
N GLY A 74 14.04 9.67 1.58
CA GLY A 74 13.73 11.10 1.64
C GLY A 74 12.51 11.52 0.82
N LEU A 75 11.64 10.57 0.45
CA LEU A 75 10.42 10.80 -0.33
C LEU A 75 9.19 10.92 0.61
N GLU A 76 9.30 11.82 1.61
CA GLU A 76 8.28 12.00 2.67
C GLU A 76 6.93 12.45 2.10
N ARG A 77 6.96 13.39 1.15
CA ARG A 77 5.72 13.93 0.54
C ARG A 77 4.94 12.86 -0.21
N GLU A 78 5.65 11.99 -0.91
CA GLU A 78 5.08 10.88 -1.66
C GLU A 78 4.48 9.85 -0.69
N ALA A 79 5.19 9.52 0.37
CA ALA A 79 4.70 8.61 1.41
C ALA A 79 3.45 9.17 2.09
N GLU A 80 3.43 10.46 2.44
CA GLU A 80 2.30 11.13 3.05
C GLU A 80 1.08 11.18 2.12
N MET A 81 1.30 11.52 0.85
CA MET A 81 0.25 11.52 -0.17
C MET A 81 -0.42 10.14 -0.31
N LEU A 82 0.37 9.06 -0.39
CA LEU A 82 -0.16 7.71 -0.48
C LEU A 82 -0.88 7.31 0.81
N THR A 83 -0.35 7.68 1.97
CA THR A 83 -0.97 7.41 3.27
C THR A 83 -2.32 8.11 3.40
N THR A 84 -2.39 9.40 3.07
CA THR A 84 -3.66 10.16 3.05
C THR A 84 -4.68 9.52 2.11
N LYS A 85 -4.21 9.08 0.94
CA LYS A 85 -5.06 8.42 -0.06
C LYS A 85 -5.59 7.07 0.43
N LEU A 86 -4.78 6.29 1.14
CA LEU A 86 -5.23 5.06 1.80
C LEU A 86 -6.35 5.35 2.78
N TRP A 87 -6.12 6.26 3.73
CA TRP A 87 -7.09 6.61 4.77
C TRP A 87 -8.42 7.08 4.18
N ALA A 88 -8.36 7.94 3.17
CA ALA A 88 -9.56 8.51 2.54
C ALA A 88 -10.39 7.50 1.73
N ASN A 89 -9.80 6.38 1.28
CA ASN A 89 -10.43 5.53 0.30
C ASN A 89 -10.62 4.06 0.71
N ALA A 90 -9.92 3.59 1.74
CA ALA A 90 -10.13 2.23 2.24
C ALA A 90 -11.32 2.22 3.22
N ASP A 91 -12.36 1.46 2.88
CA ASP A 91 -13.60 1.42 3.65
C ASP A 91 -13.35 1.06 5.12
N GLY A 92 -13.91 1.85 6.03
CA GLY A 92 -13.86 1.60 7.46
C GLY A 92 -12.64 2.16 8.19
N LEU A 93 -11.55 2.53 7.51
CA LEU A 93 -10.32 2.99 8.20
C LEU A 93 -10.44 4.36 8.89
N LEU A 94 -11.29 5.26 8.38
CA LEU A 94 -11.58 6.58 9.00
C LEU A 94 -12.95 6.64 9.69
N SER A 95 -13.60 5.51 9.91
CA SER A 95 -14.89 5.43 10.57
C SER A 95 -14.86 4.34 11.66
N ASP A 96 -16.00 4.05 12.25
CA ASP A 96 -16.20 2.91 13.15
C ASP A 96 -16.39 1.56 12.44
N GLY A 97 -16.01 1.50 11.16
CA GLY A 97 -16.07 0.28 10.37
C GLY A 97 -15.01 -0.75 10.76
N GLU A 98 -15.22 -1.97 10.31
CA GLU A 98 -14.32 -3.09 10.57
C GLU A 98 -12.99 -2.94 9.80
N ILE A 99 -11.87 -3.16 10.46
CA ILE A 99 -10.57 -3.32 9.79
C ILE A 99 -10.56 -4.68 9.09
N ARG A 100 -10.43 -4.64 7.76
CA ARG A 100 -10.49 -5.83 6.91
C ARG A 100 -9.10 -6.42 6.65
N GLU A 101 -9.07 -7.67 6.24
CA GLU A 101 -7.84 -8.39 5.89
C GLU A 101 -7.08 -7.68 4.77
N ASN A 102 -7.79 -7.24 3.74
CA ASN A 102 -7.26 -6.45 2.64
C ASN A 102 -8.36 -5.60 1.98
N TYR A 103 -7.96 -4.77 1.01
CA TYR A 103 -8.85 -3.79 0.39
C TYR A 103 -8.77 -3.86 -1.13
N HIS A 104 -9.91 -3.62 -1.78
CA HIS A 104 -9.99 -3.57 -3.23
C HIS A 104 -9.36 -2.25 -3.75
N PRO A 105 -8.31 -2.30 -4.57
CA PRO A 105 -7.55 -1.11 -4.96
C PRO A 105 -8.34 -0.07 -5.77
N ILE A 106 -9.38 -0.49 -6.47
CA ILE A 106 -10.16 0.39 -7.35
C ILE A 106 -11.42 0.91 -6.67
N THR A 107 -12.11 0.09 -5.87
CA THR A 107 -13.37 0.48 -5.24
C THR A 107 -13.19 0.99 -3.81
N GLY A 108 -12.19 0.54 -3.09
CA GLY A 108 -11.96 0.79 -1.68
C GLY A 108 -12.59 -0.25 -0.76
N LYS A 109 -13.44 -1.12 -1.29
CA LYS A 109 -14.19 -2.10 -0.49
C LYS A 109 -13.27 -3.01 0.31
N GLY A 110 -13.57 -3.18 1.59
CA GLY A 110 -12.92 -4.18 2.43
C GLY A 110 -13.22 -5.60 1.95
N LEU A 111 -12.22 -6.46 1.95
CA LEU A 111 -12.28 -7.83 1.45
C LEU A 111 -11.90 -8.83 2.55
N ASN A 112 -12.36 -10.06 2.40
CA ASN A 112 -12.05 -11.22 3.24
C ASN A 112 -12.40 -11.02 4.73
N ALA A 113 -11.52 -11.41 5.66
CA ALA A 113 -11.83 -11.41 7.09
C ALA A 113 -12.02 -9.99 7.66
N ALA A 114 -12.98 -9.86 8.56
CA ALA A 114 -13.20 -8.66 9.39
C ALA A 114 -12.40 -8.74 10.68
N ASN A 115 -12.16 -7.59 11.30
CA ASN A 115 -11.42 -7.47 12.56
C ASN A 115 -10.05 -8.17 12.50
N PHE A 116 -9.35 -7.95 11.39
CA PHE A 116 -8.12 -8.68 11.07
C PHE A 116 -6.92 -8.06 11.80
N SER A 117 -6.38 -8.80 12.76
CA SER A 117 -5.33 -8.33 13.67
C SER A 117 -4.04 -7.89 12.98
N TRP A 118 -3.64 -8.56 11.92
CA TRP A 118 -2.47 -8.22 11.13
C TRP A 118 -2.61 -6.83 10.49
N SER A 119 -3.75 -6.55 9.86
CA SER A 119 -4.06 -5.21 9.34
C SER A 119 -4.12 -4.17 10.46
N ALA A 120 -4.78 -4.48 11.59
CA ALA A 120 -4.88 -3.59 12.74
C ALA A 120 -3.49 -3.21 13.32
N ALA A 121 -2.56 -4.15 13.37
CA ALA A 121 -1.19 -3.87 13.81
C ALA A 121 -0.51 -2.83 12.92
N HIS A 122 -0.65 -2.93 11.60
CA HIS A 122 -0.05 -1.97 10.67
C HIS A 122 -0.77 -0.61 10.67
N VAL A 123 -2.07 -0.57 10.93
CA VAL A 123 -2.81 0.68 11.22
C VAL A 123 -2.16 1.40 12.41
N LEU A 124 -1.93 0.70 13.53
CA LEU A 124 -1.29 1.28 14.71
C LEU A 124 0.14 1.76 14.43
N MET A 125 0.91 1.00 13.65
CA MET A 125 2.27 1.40 13.25
C MET A 125 2.26 2.68 12.42
N MET A 126 1.35 2.81 11.46
CA MET A 126 1.21 4.02 10.64
C MET A 126 0.80 5.24 11.47
N LEU A 127 -0.12 5.07 12.42
CA LEU A 127 -0.54 6.16 13.32
C LEU A 127 0.59 6.63 14.25
N ARG A 128 1.46 5.74 14.70
CA ARG A 128 2.61 6.10 15.55
C ARG A 128 3.71 6.84 14.79
N ASN A 129 3.93 6.51 13.54
CA ASN A 129 5.00 7.09 12.72
C ASN A 129 4.58 8.42 12.05
N GLY A 130 3.31 8.78 12.12
CA GLY A 130 2.77 10.04 11.58
C GLY A 130 2.66 11.19 12.58
N ASN A 131 3.14 10.99 13.82
CA ASN A 131 3.15 12.00 14.90
C ASN A 131 4.55 12.56 15.12
#